data_04a30d9f8ee621a1e6dd7795cd3f9373
#
_entry.id   04a30d9f8ee621a1e6dd7795cd3f9373
#
_cell.length_a   1.000
_cell.length_b   1.000
_cell.length_c   1.000
_cell.angle_alpha   90.00
_cell.angle_beta   90.00
_cell.angle_gamma   90.00
#
_symmetry.space_group_name_H-M   'P 1'
#
loop_
_entity.id
_entity.type
_entity.pdbx_description
1 polymer ?
#
loop_
_entity_poly.entity_id
_entity_poly.type
_entity_poly.pdbx_seq_one_letter_code
_entity_poly.pdbx_strand_id
1 'polypeptide(L)'
;HPLSRRQRQMCIRDRVVLNDNDMSISPPVGALSTYLNRMRHSPPVQFISDSVQESVKNLPFMGDAIQEEFKSLTGSVRRLAVPSVGAVFEELGFTYMGPVDGHDIAELTRTFNAAHKVGGPVMVHVATTKGKGYPYAEADQVGYHAQSSFDLTTGKSIPSKTPKPPSFSKVFGQTLVKLCEQDSKIVGITAAMAEGTALNLLQKAIPDQYVDVGIAEQHAVTLAGGMACEGIKPVVAIYSTFLQRAYDQLIHDIGIQNLPVTFVLDRAGIVGADGPTHQGQYDISYLRCIPNFTVMAPKDESELQQMLVTCINHNGPSALRIPRGSGEGAALMEEGWESLEIGKAETIEEGENLLIIGYGSMVFPAIKTAAILKEFGVNSTVINARFIRPLDEDTIHEAAKRIGKVVTMEEGTLLGGFGSAVVESFNDNDIFVPTLRIGIPDKLVDHATPQQSKESLGLTPEMMSD
;
A
#
# COMPACT_ATOMS: atom_id res chain seq x y z
N HIS A 1 -8.65 -28.52 18.37
CA HIS A 1 -7.28 -28.99 18.61
C HIS A 1 -6.80 -28.41 19.94
N PRO A 2 -6.37 -29.22 20.90
CA PRO A 2 -5.78 -28.70 22.12
C PRO A 2 -4.45 -28.02 21.73
N LEU A 3 -4.33 -26.73 21.99
CA LEU A 3 -3.07 -25.99 21.84
C LEU A 3 -1.97 -26.75 22.57
N SER A 4 -0.80 -26.90 21.93
CA SER A 4 0.34 -27.56 22.54
C SER A 4 0.74 -26.86 23.86
N ARG A 5 1.40 -27.58 24.76
CA ARG A 5 1.84 -27.02 26.06
C ARG A 5 2.72 -25.78 25.87
N ARG A 6 3.53 -25.72 24.79
CA ARG A 6 4.35 -24.55 24.40
C ARG A 6 3.50 -23.37 23.92
N GLN A 7 2.47 -23.58 23.10
CA GLN A 7 1.56 -22.53 22.65
C GLN A 7 0.76 -21.93 23.82
N ARG A 8 0.31 -22.76 24.78
CA ARG A 8 -0.32 -22.26 26.00
C ARG A 8 0.65 -21.46 26.89
N GLN A 9 1.93 -21.81 26.93
CA GLN A 9 2.95 -21.06 27.68
C GLN A 9 3.32 -19.73 27.00
N MET A 10 3.23 -19.60 25.68
CA MET A 10 3.43 -18.33 24.98
C MET A 10 2.34 -17.32 25.35
N CYS A 11 1.07 -17.70 25.28
CA CYS A 11 -0.06 -16.79 25.60
C CYS A 11 -0.09 -16.33 27.07
N ILE A 12 0.51 -17.08 28.01
CA ILE A 12 0.51 -16.75 29.45
C ILE A 12 1.49 -15.62 29.80
N ARG A 13 2.41 -15.24 28.88
CA ARG A 13 3.45 -14.23 29.11
C ARG A 13 3.47 -13.10 28.12
N ASP A 14 2.48 -12.99 27.26
CA ASP A 14 2.44 -11.95 26.25
C ASP A 14 2.30 -10.57 26.90
N ARG A 15 3.13 -9.65 26.45
CA ARG A 15 3.09 -8.23 26.82
C ARG A 15 2.85 -7.43 25.55
N VAL A 16 1.63 -6.98 25.36
CA VAL A 16 1.24 -6.14 24.21
C VAL A 16 1.37 -4.69 24.66
N VAL A 17 2.15 -3.91 23.94
CA VAL A 17 2.25 -2.47 24.15
C VAL A 17 1.47 -1.79 23.07
N LEU A 18 0.34 -1.17 23.43
CA LEU A 18 -0.45 -0.34 22.55
C LEU A 18 0.11 1.09 22.59
N ASN A 19 0.87 1.47 21.57
CA ASN A 19 1.30 2.85 21.38
C ASN A 19 0.19 3.63 20.67
N ASP A 20 -0.60 4.33 21.48
CA ASP A 20 -1.72 5.14 21.01
C ASP A 20 -1.30 6.60 20.87
N ASN A 21 -1.32 7.09 19.64
CA ASN A 21 -1.00 8.48 19.30
C ASN A 21 -2.09 9.19 18.50
N ASP A 22 -3.32 8.67 18.51
CA ASP A 22 -4.47 9.15 17.73
C ASP A 22 -4.24 9.20 16.22
N MET A 23 -3.20 8.53 15.74
CA MET A 23 -2.82 8.54 14.33
C MET A 23 -2.53 7.12 13.85
N SER A 24 -3.00 6.86 12.65
CA SER A 24 -2.44 5.87 11.75
C SER A 24 -1.39 6.57 10.88
N ILE A 25 -1.44 6.42 9.58
CA ILE A 25 -0.76 7.34 8.64
C ILE A 25 -1.58 8.62 8.54
N SER A 26 -2.89 8.50 8.31
CA SER A 26 -3.93 9.53 8.46
C SER A 26 -4.66 9.38 9.80
N PRO A 27 -5.53 10.34 10.19
CA PRO A 27 -6.42 10.15 11.33
C PRO A 27 -7.21 8.85 11.21
N PRO A 28 -7.32 8.06 12.28
CA PRO A 28 -7.97 6.76 12.24
C PRO A 28 -9.49 6.92 12.06
N VAL A 29 -10.09 5.94 11.38
CA VAL A 29 -11.53 5.89 11.11
C VAL A 29 -12.19 4.71 11.83
N GLY A 30 -13.49 4.82 12.13
CA GLY A 30 -14.31 3.72 12.67
C GLY A 30 -14.52 3.73 14.17
N ALA A 31 -15.36 2.79 14.65
CA ALA A 31 -15.86 2.75 16.03
C ALA A 31 -14.76 2.48 17.07
N LEU A 32 -13.77 1.65 16.76
CA LEU A 32 -12.67 1.34 17.68
C LEU A 32 -11.80 2.58 17.92
N SER A 33 -11.53 3.37 16.89
CA SER A 33 -10.82 4.63 17.01
C SER A 33 -11.59 5.62 17.90
N THR A 34 -12.89 5.78 17.66
CA THR A 34 -13.75 6.64 18.50
C THR A 34 -13.76 6.16 19.95
N TYR A 35 -13.74 4.85 20.18
CA TYR A 35 -13.66 4.26 21.50
C TYR A 35 -12.30 4.56 22.16
N LEU A 36 -11.19 4.34 21.51
CA LEU A 36 -9.84 4.63 22.00
C LEU A 36 -9.66 6.12 22.31
N ASN A 37 -10.16 7.01 21.45
CA ASN A 37 -10.16 8.46 21.66
C ASN A 37 -10.92 8.87 22.93
N ARG A 38 -12.11 8.30 23.15
CA ARG A 38 -12.85 8.53 24.41
C ARG A 38 -12.06 8.09 25.62
N MET A 39 -11.35 6.97 25.49
CA MET A 39 -10.50 6.43 26.54
C MET A 39 -9.37 7.37 26.92
N ARG A 40 -8.69 7.93 25.93
CA ARG A 40 -7.55 8.82 26.10
C ARG A 40 -7.92 10.14 26.79
N HIS A 41 -9.08 10.70 26.46
CA HIS A 41 -9.56 11.97 26.98
C HIS A 41 -10.45 11.83 28.22
N SER A 42 -10.71 10.61 28.71
CA SER A 42 -11.42 10.40 29.96
C SER A 42 -10.52 10.81 31.15
N PRO A 43 -11.04 11.53 32.15
CA PRO A 43 -10.27 11.87 33.32
C PRO A 43 -9.74 10.58 33.98
N PRO A 44 -8.50 10.57 34.46
CA PRO A 44 -7.90 9.37 35.04
C PRO A 44 -8.81 8.85 36.17
N VAL A 45 -9.26 7.61 36.01
CA VAL A 45 -10.13 6.90 36.98
C VAL A 45 -9.46 6.75 38.35
N GLN A 46 -8.16 6.98 38.44
CA GLN A 46 -7.40 7.09 39.69
C GLN A 46 -7.97 8.16 40.65
N PHE A 47 -8.43 9.30 40.14
CA PHE A 47 -8.98 10.37 40.98
C PHE A 47 -10.28 9.95 41.71
N ILE A 48 -11.08 9.10 41.09
CA ILE A 48 -12.34 8.58 41.69
C ILE A 48 -11.99 7.46 42.70
N SER A 49 -10.99 6.62 42.39
CA SER A 49 -10.52 5.55 43.28
C SER A 49 -9.92 6.10 44.56
N ASP A 50 -9.09 7.14 44.48
CA ASP A 50 -8.43 7.72 45.61
C ASP A 50 -9.38 8.47 46.53
N SER A 51 -10.33 9.21 45.98
CA SER A 51 -11.40 9.91 46.74
C SER A 51 -12.36 8.94 47.42
N VAL A 52 -12.64 7.79 46.82
CA VAL A 52 -13.46 6.75 47.43
C VAL A 52 -12.67 5.96 48.49
N GLN A 53 -11.38 5.67 48.26
CA GLN A 53 -10.53 5.02 49.21
C GLN A 53 -10.23 5.90 50.45
N GLU A 54 -10.07 7.22 50.26
CA GLU A 54 -9.93 8.16 51.36
C GLU A 54 -11.22 8.29 52.17
N SER A 55 -12.37 8.30 51.48
CA SER A 55 -13.68 8.34 52.14
C SER A 55 -13.99 7.07 52.94
N VAL A 56 -13.56 5.89 52.44
CA VAL A 56 -13.75 4.61 53.14
C VAL A 56 -12.73 4.42 54.30
N LYS A 57 -11.53 4.95 54.20
CA LYS A 57 -10.54 4.94 55.29
C LYS A 57 -10.95 5.76 56.51
N ASN A 58 -11.82 6.74 56.29
CA ASN A 58 -12.30 7.68 57.34
C ASN A 58 -13.61 7.27 58.00
N LEU A 59 -14.17 6.08 57.67
CA LEU A 59 -15.33 5.50 58.36
C LEU A 59 -14.90 4.66 59.55
N PRO A 60 -15.13 5.09 60.81
CA PRO A 60 -14.79 4.27 61.96
C PRO A 60 -15.78 3.08 62.07
N PHE A 61 -15.26 1.88 62.18
CA PHE A 61 -16.00 0.65 62.40
C PHE A 61 -16.48 -0.15 61.15
N MET A 62 -15.59 -0.69 60.39
CA MET A 62 -15.92 -1.80 59.49
C MET A 62 -14.81 -2.89 59.58
N GLY A 63 -15.21 -4.13 59.96
CA GLY A 63 -14.29 -5.27 60.06
C GLY A 63 -13.81 -5.77 58.68
N ASP A 64 -12.68 -6.49 58.69
CA ASP A 64 -11.94 -6.94 57.48
C ASP A 64 -12.78 -7.71 56.45
N ALA A 65 -13.82 -8.45 56.87
CA ALA A 65 -14.73 -9.16 55.96
C ALA A 65 -15.61 -8.23 55.12
N ILE A 66 -15.99 -7.08 55.66
CA ILE A 66 -16.77 -6.05 54.94
C ILE A 66 -15.89 -5.27 53.97
N GLN A 67 -14.58 -5.14 54.24
CA GLN A 67 -13.63 -4.53 53.32
C GLN A 67 -13.40 -5.40 52.05
N GLU A 68 -13.39 -6.71 52.18
CA GLU A 68 -13.27 -7.62 51.03
C GLU A 68 -14.55 -7.63 50.19
N GLU A 69 -15.73 -7.63 50.80
CA GLU A 69 -17.01 -7.57 50.16
C GLU A 69 -17.22 -6.21 49.47
N PHE A 70 -16.78 -5.11 50.08
CA PHE A 70 -16.81 -3.76 49.50
C PHE A 70 -15.80 -3.61 48.34
N LYS A 71 -14.64 -4.23 48.41
CA LYS A 71 -13.70 -4.32 47.28
C LYS A 71 -14.31 -5.10 46.07
N SER A 72 -15.07 -6.16 46.37
CA SER A 72 -15.81 -6.91 45.37
C SER A 72 -16.97 -6.09 44.78
N LEU A 73 -17.74 -5.39 45.62
CA LEU A 73 -18.84 -4.51 45.18
C LEU A 73 -18.34 -3.26 44.44
N THR A 74 -17.25 -2.63 44.91
CA THR A 74 -16.66 -1.49 44.18
C THR A 74 -16.06 -1.90 42.86
N GLY A 75 -15.53 -3.11 42.73
CA GLY A 75 -15.13 -3.71 41.46
C GLY A 75 -16.30 -3.89 40.50
N SER A 76 -17.44 -4.34 41.01
CA SER A 76 -18.68 -4.56 40.22
C SER A 76 -19.39 -3.24 39.88
N VAL A 77 -19.44 -2.29 40.81
CA VAL A 77 -20.01 -0.94 40.57
C VAL A 77 -19.11 -0.13 39.64
N ARG A 78 -17.76 -0.32 39.72
CA ARG A 78 -16.80 0.25 38.78
C ARG A 78 -17.01 -0.27 37.35
N ARG A 79 -17.41 -1.53 37.17
CA ARG A 79 -17.78 -2.10 35.85
C ARG A 79 -19.11 -1.58 35.33
N LEU A 80 -20.02 -1.16 36.19
CA LEU A 80 -21.34 -0.67 35.81
C LEU A 80 -21.43 0.86 35.63
N ALA A 81 -20.56 1.63 36.28
CA ALA A 81 -20.70 3.09 36.36
C ALA A 81 -19.83 3.86 35.35
N VAL A 82 -18.73 3.26 34.86
CA VAL A 82 -17.87 3.85 33.82
C VAL A 82 -17.44 2.68 32.93
N PRO A 83 -17.68 2.73 31.60
CA PRO A 83 -17.04 1.77 30.70
C PRO A 83 -15.53 1.91 30.96
N SER A 84 -14.89 0.91 31.61
CA SER A 84 -13.48 1.00 31.88
C SER A 84 -12.76 1.15 30.57
N VAL A 85 -11.81 2.07 30.54
CA VAL A 85 -10.95 2.35 29.40
C VAL A 85 -10.38 1.07 28.77
N GLY A 86 -10.17 0.03 29.57
CA GLY A 86 -9.66 -1.27 29.16
C GLY A 86 -10.71 -2.37 29.01
N ALA A 87 -12.02 -2.10 29.18
CA ALA A 87 -13.03 -3.16 29.28
C ALA A 87 -12.99 -4.14 28.10
N VAL A 88 -12.82 -3.66 26.88
CA VAL A 88 -12.72 -4.53 25.69
C VAL A 88 -11.52 -5.47 25.80
N PHE A 89 -10.39 -5.00 26.25
CA PHE A 89 -9.18 -5.83 26.41
C PHE A 89 -9.29 -6.80 27.59
N GLU A 90 -9.95 -6.36 28.67
CA GLU A 90 -10.22 -7.22 29.85
C GLU A 90 -11.18 -8.36 29.48
N GLU A 91 -12.22 -8.09 28.71
CA GLU A 91 -13.13 -9.11 28.15
C GLU A 91 -12.44 -10.10 27.20
N LEU A 92 -11.37 -9.63 26.52
CA LEU A 92 -10.50 -10.50 25.71
C LEU A 92 -9.48 -11.27 26.55
N GLY A 93 -9.49 -11.13 27.88
CA GLY A 93 -8.65 -11.86 28.82
C GLY A 93 -7.29 -11.22 29.12
N PHE A 94 -7.09 -9.95 28.74
CA PHE A 94 -5.89 -9.21 29.10
C PHE A 94 -6.00 -8.54 30.47
N THR A 95 -4.90 -8.45 31.21
CA THR A 95 -4.78 -7.45 32.28
C THR A 95 -4.43 -6.12 31.62
N TYR A 96 -5.32 -5.14 31.76
CA TYR A 96 -5.11 -3.81 31.18
C TYR A 96 -4.37 -2.88 32.14
N MET A 97 -3.34 -2.18 31.63
CA MET A 97 -2.56 -1.17 32.35
C MET A 97 -2.45 0.10 31.52
N GLY A 98 -2.88 1.22 32.06
CA GLY A 98 -2.80 2.53 31.39
C GLY A 98 -4.16 3.27 31.34
N PRO A 99 -4.28 4.33 30.52
CA PRO A 99 -3.20 4.90 29.71
C PRO A 99 -2.07 5.52 30.55
N VAL A 100 -0.83 5.34 30.11
CA VAL A 100 0.37 5.95 30.73
C VAL A 100 1.02 6.92 29.74
N ASP A 101 1.66 7.99 30.25
CA ASP A 101 2.38 8.93 29.38
C ASP A 101 3.61 8.26 28.76
N GLY A 102 3.58 8.07 27.44
CA GLY A 102 4.66 7.46 26.68
C GLY A 102 5.91 8.34 26.52
N HIS A 103 5.83 9.60 26.94
CA HIS A 103 6.99 10.50 26.97
C HIS A 103 7.64 10.61 28.37
N ASP A 104 7.03 10.01 29.41
CA ASP A 104 7.65 9.85 30.73
C ASP A 104 8.34 8.48 30.84
N ILE A 105 9.67 8.48 30.65
CA ILE A 105 10.50 7.27 30.73
C ILE A 105 10.45 6.60 32.11
N ALA A 106 10.32 7.40 33.19
CA ALA A 106 10.27 6.85 34.56
C ALA A 106 8.93 6.13 34.79
N GLU A 107 7.81 6.68 34.32
CA GLU A 107 6.49 6.05 34.39
C GLU A 107 6.44 4.78 33.54
N LEU A 108 6.92 4.83 32.29
CA LEU A 108 7.04 3.66 31.42
C LEU A 108 7.83 2.53 32.07
N THR A 109 8.99 2.86 32.65
CA THR A 109 9.86 1.87 33.33
C THR A 109 9.13 1.21 34.50
N ARG A 110 8.42 1.99 35.31
CA ARG A 110 7.63 1.46 36.45
C ARG A 110 6.50 0.54 35.91
N THR A 111 5.79 0.97 34.88
CA THR A 111 4.66 0.22 34.30
C THR A 111 5.13 -1.09 33.68
N PHE A 112 6.20 -1.08 32.89
CA PHE A 112 6.75 -2.32 32.30
C PHE A 112 7.27 -3.29 33.36
N ASN A 113 7.92 -2.81 34.41
CA ASN A 113 8.35 -3.65 35.53
C ASN A 113 7.14 -4.25 36.28
N ALA A 114 6.05 -3.52 36.44
CA ALA A 114 4.81 -4.04 37.00
C ALA A 114 4.17 -5.07 36.07
N ALA A 115 4.06 -4.78 34.78
CA ALA A 115 3.52 -5.68 33.77
C ALA A 115 4.30 -7.01 33.69
N HIS A 116 5.63 -6.95 33.87
CA HIS A 116 6.48 -8.16 33.87
C HIS A 116 6.12 -9.13 35.02
N LYS A 117 5.67 -8.62 36.16
CA LYS A 117 5.33 -9.41 37.36
C LYS A 117 3.95 -10.02 37.33
N VAL A 118 3.06 -9.53 36.45
CA VAL A 118 1.69 -10.03 36.33
C VAL A 118 1.67 -11.38 35.62
N GLY A 119 0.88 -12.33 36.14
CA GLY A 119 0.59 -13.58 35.43
C GLY A 119 -0.46 -13.36 34.33
N GLY A 120 -0.35 -14.10 33.23
CA GLY A 120 -1.26 -13.97 32.09
C GLY A 120 -0.86 -12.88 31.09
N PRO A 121 -1.65 -12.68 30.03
CA PRO A 121 -1.42 -11.65 29.02
C PRO A 121 -1.70 -10.26 29.59
N VAL A 122 -0.85 -9.29 29.24
CA VAL A 122 -0.99 -7.90 29.71
C VAL A 122 -1.02 -6.97 28.49
N MET A 123 -1.96 -6.03 28.50
CA MET A 123 -2.03 -4.90 27.59
C MET A 123 -1.55 -3.64 28.30
N VAL A 124 -0.45 -3.07 27.85
CA VAL A 124 0.05 -1.77 28.33
C VAL A 124 -0.34 -0.71 27.30
N HIS A 125 -1.26 0.17 27.70
CA HIS A 125 -1.69 1.28 26.86
C HIS A 125 -0.82 2.51 27.12
N VAL A 126 -0.06 2.91 26.10
CA VAL A 126 0.90 4.01 26.16
C VAL A 126 0.37 5.14 25.26
N ALA A 127 0.05 6.28 25.86
CA ALA A 127 -0.39 7.46 25.14
C ALA A 127 0.81 8.30 24.71
N THR A 128 0.93 8.58 23.42
CA THR A 128 2.03 9.38 22.85
C THR A 128 1.49 10.50 21.97
N THR A 129 2.36 11.44 21.63
CA THR A 129 2.11 12.46 20.61
C THR A 129 3.07 12.26 19.47
N LYS A 130 2.57 12.00 18.25
CA LYS A 130 3.40 11.84 17.06
C LYS A 130 4.14 13.14 16.77
N GLY A 131 5.46 13.07 16.54
CA GLY A 131 6.29 14.25 16.31
C GLY A 131 6.71 15.02 17.57
N LYS A 132 6.44 14.50 18.78
CA LYS A 132 6.73 15.14 20.06
C LYS A 132 8.15 15.69 20.16
N GLY A 133 8.27 16.95 20.58
CA GLY A 133 9.52 17.67 20.73
C GLY A 133 9.94 18.50 19.51
N TYR A 134 9.19 18.40 18.39
CA TYR A 134 9.39 19.24 17.21
C TYR A 134 8.08 19.92 16.80
N PRO A 135 7.91 21.25 17.05
CA PRO A 135 6.63 21.95 16.92
C PRO A 135 5.99 21.82 15.53
N TYR A 136 6.78 21.80 14.46
CA TYR A 136 6.26 21.66 13.10
C TYR A 136 5.71 20.24 12.85
N ALA A 137 6.33 19.20 13.41
CA ALA A 137 5.84 17.83 13.30
C ALA A 137 4.62 17.58 14.19
N GLU A 138 4.54 18.23 15.34
CA GLU A 138 3.33 18.18 16.20
C GLU A 138 2.14 18.89 15.51
N ALA A 139 2.38 19.95 14.75
CA ALA A 139 1.35 20.69 14.01
C ALA A 139 0.89 19.99 12.72
N ASP A 140 1.77 19.23 12.05
CA ASP A 140 1.47 18.50 10.82
C ASP A 140 1.99 17.05 10.91
N GLN A 141 1.29 16.24 11.66
CA GLN A 141 1.66 14.84 11.93
C GLN A 141 1.60 13.94 10.69
N VAL A 142 0.78 14.28 9.70
CA VAL A 142 0.66 13.55 8.43
C VAL A 142 1.84 13.87 7.52
N GLY A 143 2.10 15.15 7.28
CA GLY A 143 3.20 15.60 6.43
C GLY A 143 4.58 15.14 6.92
N TYR A 144 4.76 15.06 8.26
CA TYR A 144 6.01 14.58 8.85
C TYR A 144 6.08 13.05 9.05
N HIS A 145 5.09 12.29 8.61
CA HIS A 145 5.15 10.83 8.71
C HIS A 145 6.31 10.23 7.88
N ALA A 146 6.55 10.77 6.68
CA ALA A 146 7.63 10.34 5.78
C ALA A 146 8.24 11.55 5.05
N GLN A 147 8.62 12.58 5.83
CA GLN A 147 9.13 13.83 5.28
C GLN A 147 10.48 13.63 4.60
N SER A 148 10.63 14.22 3.41
CA SER A 148 11.93 14.35 2.73
C SER A 148 12.86 15.30 3.48
N SER A 149 14.07 15.54 2.98
CA SER A 149 15.00 16.51 3.58
C SER A 149 14.32 17.87 3.77
N PHE A 150 14.40 18.42 4.99
CA PHE A 150 13.79 19.69 5.36
C PHE A 150 14.72 20.53 6.22
N ASP A 151 14.49 21.84 6.26
CA ASP A 151 15.20 22.78 7.12
C ASP A 151 14.65 22.72 8.54
N LEU A 152 15.49 22.38 9.51
CA LEU A 152 15.09 22.21 10.91
C LEU A 152 14.54 23.47 11.56
N THR A 153 14.97 24.65 11.10
CA THR A 153 14.57 25.93 11.69
C THR A 153 13.18 26.36 11.21
N THR A 154 12.86 26.08 9.95
CA THR A 154 11.62 26.53 9.32
C THR A 154 10.60 25.43 9.14
N GLY A 155 10.97 24.16 9.32
CA GLY A 155 10.14 22.99 9.06
C GLY A 155 9.83 22.76 7.58
N LYS A 156 10.33 23.58 6.67
CA LYS A 156 10.00 23.51 5.24
C LYS A 156 10.88 22.52 4.49
N SER A 157 10.28 21.77 3.58
CA SER A 157 11.01 20.88 2.67
C SER A 157 12.05 21.66 1.87
N ILE A 158 13.23 21.08 1.70
CA ILE A 158 14.29 21.61 0.85
C ILE A 158 13.93 21.25 -0.60
N PRO A 159 13.66 22.25 -1.46
CA PRO A 159 13.29 21.98 -2.84
C PRO A 159 14.44 21.32 -3.60
N SER A 160 14.11 20.43 -4.52
CA SER A 160 15.10 19.86 -5.44
C SER A 160 15.74 20.95 -6.27
N LYS A 161 17.05 20.88 -6.45
CA LYS A 161 17.82 21.84 -7.29
C LYS A 161 17.48 21.72 -8.78
N THR A 162 16.99 20.57 -9.21
CA THR A 162 16.58 20.29 -10.60
C THR A 162 15.07 20.13 -10.68
N PRO A 163 14.37 20.86 -11.56
CA PRO A 163 12.98 20.58 -11.87
C PRO A 163 12.82 19.11 -12.33
N LYS A 164 11.85 18.42 -11.79
CA LYS A 164 11.50 17.06 -12.22
C LYS A 164 10.10 17.08 -12.81
N PRO A 165 9.80 16.18 -13.77
CA PRO A 165 8.43 15.93 -14.20
C PRO A 165 7.54 15.59 -13.00
N PRO A 166 6.20 15.73 -13.12
CA PRO A 166 5.29 15.29 -12.10
C PRO A 166 5.47 13.78 -11.83
N SER A 167 5.20 13.35 -10.61
CA SER A 167 5.21 11.92 -10.31
C SER A 167 3.99 11.24 -10.95
N PHE A 168 4.12 9.95 -11.25
CA PHE A 168 2.99 9.14 -11.74
C PHE A 168 1.78 9.22 -10.82
N SER A 169 1.96 9.14 -9.50
CA SER A 169 0.87 9.29 -8.52
C SER A 169 0.17 10.65 -8.67
N LYS A 170 0.94 11.75 -8.85
CA LYS A 170 0.36 13.10 -9.02
C LYS A 170 -0.44 13.20 -10.31
N VAL A 171 0.06 12.67 -11.42
CA VAL A 171 -0.67 12.64 -12.71
C VAL A 171 -1.94 11.81 -12.56
N PHE A 172 -1.87 10.64 -11.94
CA PHE A 172 -3.04 9.82 -11.63
C PHE A 172 -4.08 10.61 -10.83
N GLY A 173 -3.70 11.20 -9.70
CA GLY A 173 -4.64 11.93 -8.83
C GLY A 173 -5.28 13.13 -9.54
N GLN A 174 -4.51 13.90 -10.32
CA GLN A 174 -5.03 15.05 -11.10
C GLN A 174 -6.00 14.60 -12.19
N THR A 175 -5.68 13.53 -12.92
CA THR A 175 -6.54 12.98 -13.95
C THR A 175 -7.82 12.41 -13.36
N LEU A 176 -7.72 11.69 -12.23
CA LEU A 176 -8.89 11.14 -11.54
C LEU A 176 -9.86 12.22 -11.06
N VAL A 177 -9.35 13.35 -10.51
CA VAL A 177 -10.21 14.49 -10.12
C VAL A 177 -11.04 14.96 -11.31
N LYS A 178 -10.43 15.18 -12.48
CA LYS A 178 -11.12 15.64 -13.68
C LYS A 178 -12.16 14.61 -14.19
N LEU A 179 -11.86 13.33 -14.08
CA LEU A 179 -12.81 12.27 -14.43
C LEU A 179 -14.00 12.20 -13.46
N CYS A 180 -13.75 12.41 -12.16
CA CYS A 180 -14.80 12.49 -11.14
C CYS A 180 -15.69 13.74 -11.32
N GLU A 181 -15.14 14.88 -11.78
CA GLU A 181 -15.91 16.07 -12.13
C GLU A 181 -16.90 15.81 -13.28
N GLN A 182 -16.58 14.88 -14.19
CA GLN A 182 -17.39 14.53 -15.34
C GLN A 182 -18.39 13.40 -15.07
N ASP A 183 -18.08 12.49 -14.14
CA ASP A 183 -18.91 11.33 -13.81
C ASP A 183 -18.98 11.10 -12.29
N SER A 184 -20.13 11.42 -11.70
CA SER A 184 -20.38 11.24 -10.26
C SER A 184 -20.40 9.78 -9.78
N LYS A 185 -20.38 8.81 -10.71
CA LYS A 185 -20.28 7.38 -10.37
C LYS A 185 -18.86 6.92 -10.10
N ILE A 186 -17.84 7.70 -10.46
CA ILE A 186 -16.46 7.37 -10.18
C ILE A 186 -16.16 7.71 -8.71
N VAL A 187 -15.65 6.75 -7.96
CA VAL A 187 -15.31 6.89 -6.53
C VAL A 187 -13.91 6.38 -6.27
N GLY A 188 -13.04 7.24 -5.74
CA GLY A 188 -11.68 6.90 -5.33
C GLY A 188 -11.66 6.28 -3.93
N ILE A 189 -11.04 5.11 -3.79
CA ILE A 189 -10.90 4.38 -2.51
C ILE A 189 -9.42 4.21 -2.18
N THR A 190 -9.02 4.50 -0.95
CA THR A 190 -7.68 4.23 -0.44
C THR A 190 -7.71 3.53 0.91
N ALA A 191 -6.59 2.92 1.31
CA ALA A 191 -6.40 2.29 2.61
C ALA A 191 -5.32 3.04 3.40
N ALA A 192 -5.68 4.17 4.03
CA ALA A 192 -4.83 5.08 4.81
C ALA A 192 -3.65 5.70 4.04
N MET A 193 -3.69 5.72 2.71
CA MET A 193 -2.57 6.17 1.86
C MET A 193 -2.94 7.33 0.93
N ALA A 194 -3.83 8.23 1.37
CA ALA A 194 -4.33 9.35 0.55
C ALA A 194 -3.19 10.20 -0.06
N GLU A 195 -2.21 10.61 0.75
CA GLU A 195 -1.07 11.41 0.28
C GLU A 195 -0.17 10.60 -0.67
N GLY A 196 0.11 9.35 -0.33
CA GLY A 196 1.01 8.49 -1.09
C GLY A 196 0.48 8.12 -2.47
N THR A 197 -0.83 7.95 -2.61
CA THR A 197 -1.52 7.64 -3.89
C THR A 197 -2.03 8.90 -4.59
N ALA A 198 -1.83 10.09 -4.02
CA ALA A 198 -2.39 11.37 -4.45
C ALA A 198 -3.93 11.45 -4.48
N LEU A 199 -4.63 10.54 -3.79
CA LEU A 199 -6.08 10.64 -3.58
C LEU A 199 -6.48 11.78 -2.63
N ASN A 200 -5.55 12.37 -1.88
CA ASN A 200 -5.74 13.61 -1.16
C ASN A 200 -6.17 14.78 -2.07
N LEU A 201 -5.86 14.74 -3.36
CA LEU A 201 -6.34 15.70 -4.36
C LEU A 201 -7.85 15.55 -4.56
N LEU A 202 -8.34 14.31 -4.72
CA LEU A 202 -9.76 14.01 -4.84
C LEU A 202 -10.51 14.33 -3.54
N GLN A 203 -9.95 13.95 -2.39
CA GLN A 203 -10.52 14.28 -1.07
C GLN A 203 -10.77 15.78 -0.90
N LYS A 204 -9.84 16.62 -1.38
CA LYS A 204 -9.97 18.09 -1.29
C LYS A 204 -10.95 18.66 -2.31
N ALA A 205 -10.97 18.12 -3.53
CA ALA A 205 -11.80 18.63 -4.62
C ALA A 205 -13.25 18.15 -4.53
N ILE A 206 -13.46 16.85 -4.31
CA ILE A 206 -14.78 16.20 -4.36
C ILE A 206 -14.88 15.16 -3.23
N PRO A 207 -15.02 15.58 -1.97
CA PRO A 207 -15.00 14.67 -0.82
C PRO A 207 -16.08 13.57 -0.87
N ASP A 208 -17.20 13.81 -1.53
CA ASP A 208 -18.31 12.86 -1.67
C ASP A 208 -17.96 11.66 -2.60
N GLN A 209 -16.92 11.78 -3.42
CA GLN A 209 -16.41 10.71 -4.29
C GLN A 209 -15.09 10.11 -3.77
N TYR A 210 -14.80 10.31 -2.49
CA TYR A 210 -13.59 9.81 -1.83
C TYR A 210 -13.93 8.96 -0.61
N VAL A 211 -13.25 7.81 -0.47
CA VAL A 211 -13.37 6.91 0.69
C VAL A 211 -11.99 6.50 1.17
N ASP A 212 -11.74 6.65 2.48
CA ASP A 212 -10.59 6.07 3.16
C ASP A 212 -11.08 5.00 4.14
N VAL A 213 -10.67 3.77 3.95
CA VAL A 213 -11.08 2.64 4.79
C VAL A 213 -10.13 2.39 5.97
N GLY A 214 -9.11 3.22 6.16
CA GLY A 214 -8.02 2.97 7.09
C GLY A 214 -7.08 1.87 6.58
N ILE A 215 -6.24 1.30 7.45
CA ILE A 215 -5.33 0.20 7.06
C ILE A 215 -6.12 -1.12 6.98
N ALA A 216 -6.98 -1.23 5.97
CA ALA A 216 -7.90 -2.35 5.77
C ALA A 216 -8.09 -2.64 4.27
N GLU A 217 -7.03 -3.11 3.62
CA GLU A 217 -6.99 -3.37 2.18
C GLU A 217 -8.05 -4.40 1.75
N GLN A 218 -8.29 -5.43 2.56
CA GLN A 218 -9.34 -6.42 2.29
C GLN A 218 -10.73 -5.75 2.22
N HIS A 219 -11.00 -4.83 3.18
CA HIS A 219 -12.25 -4.08 3.18
C HIS A 219 -12.37 -3.16 1.97
N ALA A 220 -11.28 -2.51 1.55
CA ALA A 220 -11.26 -1.66 0.35
C ALA A 220 -11.70 -2.43 -0.89
N VAL A 221 -11.18 -3.65 -1.08
CA VAL A 221 -11.50 -4.49 -2.24
C VAL A 221 -12.94 -4.99 -2.20
N THR A 222 -13.39 -5.54 -1.06
CA THR A 222 -14.77 -6.03 -0.91
C THR A 222 -15.80 -4.89 -1.03
N LEU A 223 -15.52 -3.71 -0.45
CA LEU A 223 -16.36 -2.51 -0.59
C LEU A 223 -16.48 -2.09 -2.06
N ALA A 224 -15.35 -2.06 -2.78
CA ALA A 224 -15.34 -1.73 -4.22
C ALA A 224 -16.20 -2.72 -5.02
N GLY A 225 -16.13 -4.03 -4.71
CA GLY A 225 -17.01 -5.03 -5.32
C GLY A 225 -18.49 -4.74 -5.09
N GLY A 226 -18.87 -4.42 -3.85
CA GLY A 226 -20.25 -4.02 -3.52
C GLY A 226 -20.71 -2.76 -4.25
N MET A 227 -19.85 -1.74 -4.34
CA MET A 227 -20.13 -0.52 -5.11
C MET A 227 -20.32 -0.81 -6.61
N ALA A 228 -19.49 -1.67 -7.18
CA ALA A 228 -19.60 -2.06 -8.59
C ALA A 228 -20.93 -2.78 -8.89
N CYS A 229 -21.44 -3.59 -7.97
CA CYS A 229 -22.76 -4.22 -8.08
C CYS A 229 -23.90 -3.20 -8.18
N GLU A 230 -23.74 -2.03 -7.57
CA GLU A 230 -24.73 -0.93 -7.63
C GLU A 230 -24.47 0.07 -8.78
N GLY A 231 -23.58 -0.27 -9.70
CA GLY A 231 -23.28 0.53 -10.90
C GLY A 231 -22.39 1.77 -10.64
N ILE A 232 -21.71 1.80 -9.49
CA ILE A 232 -20.61 2.73 -9.21
C ILE A 232 -19.34 2.24 -9.92
N LYS A 233 -18.43 3.15 -10.24
CA LYS A 233 -17.14 2.87 -10.87
C LYS A 233 -16.01 3.10 -9.82
N PRO A 234 -15.72 2.12 -8.97
CA PRO A 234 -14.70 2.29 -7.94
C PRO A 234 -13.30 2.23 -8.52
N VAL A 235 -12.46 3.17 -8.07
CA VAL A 235 -11.03 3.25 -8.36
C VAL A 235 -10.27 3.06 -7.06
N VAL A 236 -9.70 1.86 -6.85
CA VAL A 236 -9.01 1.47 -5.63
C VAL A 236 -7.52 1.74 -5.79
N ALA A 237 -7.01 2.80 -5.16
CA ALA A 237 -5.61 3.17 -5.21
C ALA A 237 -4.87 2.66 -3.96
N ILE A 238 -4.06 1.63 -4.14
CA ILE A 238 -3.31 0.94 -3.09
C ILE A 238 -1.88 0.69 -3.58
N TYR A 239 -0.89 0.72 -2.67
CA TYR A 239 0.47 0.31 -3.05
C TYR A 239 0.51 -1.16 -3.45
N SER A 240 1.27 -1.46 -4.49
CA SER A 240 1.42 -2.82 -5.03
C SER A 240 1.71 -3.85 -3.93
N THR A 241 2.66 -3.57 -3.05
CA THR A 241 3.01 -4.47 -1.94
C THR A 241 1.86 -4.64 -0.93
N PHE A 242 1.03 -3.62 -0.68
CA PHE A 242 -0.06 -3.70 0.29
C PHE A 242 -1.30 -4.41 -0.25
N LEU A 243 -1.50 -4.41 -1.57
CA LEU A 243 -2.59 -5.17 -2.19
C LEU A 243 -2.47 -6.69 -1.99
N GLN A 244 -1.26 -7.19 -1.71
CA GLN A 244 -1.05 -8.61 -1.34
C GLN A 244 -1.93 -9.05 -0.16
N ARG A 245 -2.27 -8.13 0.76
CA ARG A 245 -3.12 -8.41 1.91
C ARG A 245 -4.57 -8.71 1.52
N ALA A 246 -5.01 -8.27 0.35
CA ALA A 246 -6.35 -8.47 -0.19
C ALA A 246 -6.40 -9.46 -1.37
N TYR A 247 -5.42 -10.36 -1.48
CA TYR A 247 -5.31 -11.28 -2.61
C TYR A 247 -6.51 -12.23 -2.73
N ASP A 248 -7.03 -12.73 -1.62
CA ASP A 248 -8.25 -13.55 -1.60
C ASP A 248 -9.45 -12.76 -2.14
N GLN A 249 -9.63 -11.51 -1.71
CA GLN A 249 -10.73 -10.65 -2.15
C GLN A 249 -10.64 -10.31 -3.64
N LEU A 250 -9.43 -10.14 -4.19
CA LEU A 250 -9.24 -9.96 -5.64
C LEU A 250 -9.78 -11.17 -6.43
N ILE A 251 -9.56 -12.39 -5.93
CA ILE A 251 -10.04 -13.60 -6.58
C ILE A 251 -11.54 -13.77 -6.35
N HIS A 252 -11.94 -13.84 -5.07
CA HIS A 252 -13.29 -14.25 -4.67
C HIS A 252 -14.33 -13.16 -4.92
N ASP A 253 -14.05 -11.92 -4.48
CA ASP A 253 -15.06 -10.86 -4.51
C ASP A 253 -15.11 -10.14 -5.85
N ILE A 254 -14.00 -10.15 -6.61
CA ILE A 254 -13.88 -9.38 -7.86
C ILE A 254 -13.74 -10.28 -9.09
N GLY A 255 -12.68 -11.11 -9.16
CA GLY A 255 -12.33 -11.84 -10.37
C GLY A 255 -13.34 -12.90 -10.76
N ILE A 256 -13.84 -13.70 -9.80
CA ILE A 256 -14.87 -14.72 -10.03
C ILE A 256 -16.18 -14.09 -10.53
N GLN A 257 -16.53 -12.93 -9.97
CA GLN A 257 -17.77 -12.22 -10.31
C GLN A 257 -17.62 -11.29 -11.52
N ASN A 258 -16.42 -11.14 -12.07
CA ASN A 258 -16.10 -10.24 -13.19
C ASN A 258 -16.59 -8.80 -12.98
N LEU A 259 -16.39 -8.25 -11.76
CA LEU A 259 -16.88 -6.92 -11.42
C LEU A 259 -15.98 -5.80 -11.98
N PRO A 260 -16.56 -4.71 -12.52
CA PRO A 260 -15.82 -3.60 -13.12
C PRO A 260 -15.19 -2.70 -12.03
N VAL A 261 -14.14 -3.18 -11.42
CA VAL A 261 -13.34 -2.46 -10.42
C VAL A 261 -11.98 -2.11 -11.01
N THR A 262 -11.60 -0.85 -10.92
CA THR A 262 -10.27 -0.37 -11.32
C THR A 262 -9.32 -0.37 -10.12
N PHE A 263 -8.22 -1.11 -10.22
CA PHE A 263 -7.13 -1.10 -9.24
C PHE A 263 -5.96 -0.29 -9.77
N VAL A 264 -5.54 0.75 -9.04
CA VAL A 264 -4.33 1.51 -9.34
C VAL A 264 -3.26 1.11 -8.33
N LEU A 265 -2.28 0.35 -8.80
CA LEU A 265 -1.19 -0.18 -7.99
C LEU A 265 -0.02 0.80 -8.01
N ASP A 266 0.01 1.67 -7.02
CA ASP A 266 1.12 2.62 -6.87
C ASP A 266 2.34 1.89 -6.30
N ARG A 267 3.55 2.37 -6.55
CA ARG A 267 4.83 1.76 -6.18
C ARG A 267 4.98 0.34 -6.76
N ALA A 268 4.49 0.10 -7.97
CA ALA A 268 4.78 -1.13 -8.69
C ALA A 268 6.25 -1.17 -9.11
N GLY A 269 6.91 -2.31 -8.95
CA GLY A 269 8.34 -2.47 -9.23
C GLY A 269 9.23 -2.06 -8.06
N ILE A 270 10.39 -1.47 -8.40
CA ILE A 270 11.44 -1.09 -7.44
C ILE A 270 11.10 0.26 -6.79
N VAL A 271 11.02 0.27 -5.45
CA VAL A 271 10.75 1.49 -4.67
C VAL A 271 12.00 2.05 -3.98
N GLY A 272 13.03 1.24 -3.82
CA GLY A 272 14.34 1.64 -3.29
C GLY A 272 14.29 2.07 -1.83
N ALA A 273 14.20 3.38 -1.57
CA ALA A 273 14.32 3.96 -0.23
C ALA A 273 13.24 3.54 0.78
N ASP A 274 12.11 3.01 0.33
CA ASP A 274 11.08 2.50 1.24
C ASP A 274 11.41 1.08 1.77
N GLY A 275 12.43 0.43 1.21
CA GLY A 275 13.00 -0.82 1.67
C GLY A 275 12.24 -2.09 1.25
N PRO A 276 12.69 -3.26 1.72
CA PRO A 276 12.22 -4.57 1.24
C PRO A 276 10.74 -4.84 1.49
N THR A 277 10.11 -4.18 2.48
CA THR A 277 8.68 -4.33 2.78
C THR A 277 7.76 -3.59 1.81
N HIS A 278 8.32 -2.72 0.95
CA HIS A 278 7.56 -1.87 0.04
C HIS A 278 7.78 -2.18 -1.44
N GLN A 279 8.69 -3.10 -1.78
CA GLN A 279 8.96 -3.47 -3.17
C GLN A 279 7.70 -4.06 -3.84
N GLY A 280 7.28 -3.48 -4.96
CA GLY A 280 6.11 -3.88 -5.73
C GLY A 280 6.45 -4.90 -6.82
N GLN A 281 7.18 -5.96 -6.48
CA GLN A 281 7.73 -6.90 -7.47
C GLN A 281 6.86 -8.11 -7.78
N TYR A 282 5.80 -8.37 -6.98
CA TYR A 282 5.03 -9.60 -7.08
C TYR A 282 3.66 -9.46 -7.73
N ASP A 283 3.17 -8.25 -7.94
CA ASP A 283 1.82 -7.95 -8.42
C ASP A 283 1.52 -8.55 -9.80
N ILE A 284 2.48 -8.51 -10.73
CA ILE A 284 2.35 -9.15 -12.04
C ILE A 284 2.02 -10.63 -11.87
N SER A 285 2.82 -11.33 -11.07
CA SER A 285 2.72 -12.79 -10.92
C SER A 285 1.37 -13.23 -10.34
N TYR A 286 0.87 -12.53 -9.29
CA TYR A 286 -0.40 -12.94 -8.69
C TYR A 286 -1.63 -12.41 -9.43
N LEU A 287 -1.55 -11.28 -10.15
CA LEU A 287 -2.69 -10.77 -10.92
C LEU A 287 -2.92 -11.53 -12.21
N ARG A 288 -1.85 -11.91 -12.91
CA ARG A 288 -1.99 -12.59 -14.21
C ARG A 288 -2.61 -13.98 -14.14
N CYS A 289 -2.64 -14.62 -12.97
CA CYS A 289 -3.30 -15.92 -12.80
C CYS A 289 -4.79 -15.80 -12.44
N ILE A 290 -5.30 -14.59 -12.12
CA ILE A 290 -6.72 -14.40 -11.79
C ILE A 290 -7.52 -14.22 -13.10
N PRO A 291 -8.57 -15.02 -13.34
CA PRO A 291 -9.43 -14.87 -14.52
C PRO A 291 -10.05 -13.47 -14.61
N ASN A 292 -10.36 -13.04 -15.83
CA ASN A 292 -11.07 -11.80 -16.18
C ASN A 292 -10.28 -10.50 -15.92
N PHE A 293 -9.18 -10.52 -15.17
CA PHE A 293 -8.38 -9.31 -14.96
C PHE A 293 -7.71 -8.83 -16.24
N THR A 294 -7.84 -7.53 -16.52
CA THR A 294 -6.99 -6.81 -17.46
C THR A 294 -5.85 -6.16 -16.70
N VAL A 295 -4.60 -6.43 -17.06
CA VAL A 295 -3.42 -5.92 -16.35
C VAL A 295 -2.53 -5.12 -17.29
N MET A 296 -2.28 -3.86 -16.96
CA MET A 296 -1.54 -2.93 -17.80
C MET A 296 -0.55 -2.07 -17.01
N ALA A 297 0.46 -1.53 -17.70
CA ALA A 297 1.43 -0.61 -17.12
C ALA A 297 1.86 0.44 -18.16
N PRO A 298 1.77 1.73 -17.85
CA PRO A 298 2.13 2.81 -18.78
C PRO A 298 3.64 2.96 -18.88
N LYS A 299 4.13 3.34 -20.08
CA LYS A 299 5.52 3.72 -20.28
C LYS A 299 5.82 5.14 -19.76
N ASP A 300 4.83 6.03 -19.82
CA ASP A 300 4.96 7.45 -19.46
C ASP A 300 3.66 8.01 -18.87
N GLU A 301 3.70 9.30 -18.52
CA GLU A 301 2.60 10.01 -17.88
C GLU A 301 1.39 10.19 -18.80
N SER A 302 1.60 10.35 -20.10
CA SER A 302 0.51 10.49 -21.08
C SER A 302 -0.23 9.17 -21.28
N GLU A 303 0.51 8.07 -21.42
CA GLU A 303 -0.07 6.73 -21.50
C GLU A 303 -0.82 6.33 -20.22
N LEU A 304 -0.33 6.79 -19.04
CA LEU A 304 -1.05 6.65 -17.76
C LEU A 304 -2.48 7.24 -17.84
N GLN A 305 -2.62 8.45 -18.38
CA GLN A 305 -3.92 9.10 -18.50
C GLN A 305 -4.89 8.27 -19.39
N GLN A 306 -4.43 7.80 -20.53
CA GLN A 306 -5.21 6.95 -21.43
C GLN A 306 -5.56 5.59 -20.79
N MET A 307 -4.62 4.97 -20.11
CA MET A 307 -4.83 3.69 -19.40
C MET A 307 -5.82 3.82 -18.25
N LEU A 308 -5.81 4.93 -17.50
CA LEU A 308 -6.79 5.18 -16.45
C LEU A 308 -8.22 5.24 -17.02
N VAL A 309 -8.42 5.95 -18.12
CA VAL A 309 -9.71 6.01 -18.81
C VAL A 309 -10.10 4.64 -19.37
N THR A 310 -9.13 3.89 -19.91
CA THR A 310 -9.34 2.52 -20.38
C THR A 310 -9.87 1.62 -19.26
N CYS A 311 -9.24 1.67 -18.08
CA CYS A 311 -9.67 0.90 -16.90
C CYS A 311 -11.09 1.26 -16.46
N ILE A 312 -11.41 2.56 -16.35
CA ILE A 312 -12.71 3.04 -15.87
C ILE A 312 -13.85 2.70 -16.86
N ASN A 313 -13.54 2.63 -18.14
CA ASN A 313 -14.50 2.27 -19.19
C ASN A 313 -14.58 0.76 -19.44
N HIS A 314 -13.67 -0.03 -18.88
CA HIS A 314 -13.66 -1.48 -19.05
C HIS A 314 -14.78 -2.14 -18.24
N ASN A 315 -15.52 -3.05 -18.87
CA ASN A 315 -16.59 -3.81 -18.22
C ASN A 315 -16.06 -5.12 -17.61
N GLY A 316 -15.10 -4.99 -16.69
CA GLY A 316 -14.46 -6.08 -15.98
C GLY A 316 -13.35 -5.54 -15.06
N PRO A 317 -12.75 -6.39 -14.24
CA PRO A 317 -11.70 -5.97 -13.34
C PRO A 317 -10.43 -5.57 -14.10
N SER A 318 -9.82 -4.46 -13.70
CA SER A 318 -8.61 -3.95 -14.32
C SER A 318 -7.57 -3.50 -13.30
N ALA A 319 -6.30 -3.70 -13.59
CA ALA A 319 -5.18 -3.30 -12.78
C ALA A 319 -4.18 -2.46 -13.59
N LEU A 320 -3.97 -1.24 -13.14
CA LEU A 320 -3.04 -0.27 -13.69
C LEU A 320 -1.84 -0.14 -12.75
N ARG A 321 -0.68 -0.62 -13.18
CA ARG A 321 0.57 -0.57 -12.41
C ARG A 321 1.29 0.74 -12.68
N ILE A 322 1.60 1.53 -11.65
CA ILE A 322 2.37 2.76 -11.79
C ILE A 322 3.63 2.72 -10.91
N PRO A 323 4.79 3.15 -11.42
CA PRO A 323 6.04 3.13 -10.67
C PRO A 323 6.13 4.27 -9.66
N ARG A 324 7.01 4.13 -8.67
CA ARG A 324 7.37 5.21 -7.76
C ARG A 324 8.23 6.26 -8.46
N GLY A 325 7.86 7.52 -8.33
CA GLY A 325 8.69 8.64 -8.80
C GLY A 325 8.13 9.40 -9.98
N SER A 326 9.00 10.20 -10.59
CA SER A 326 8.67 10.97 -11.79
C SER A 326 8.82 10.13 -13.04
N GLY A 327 8.04 10.44 -14.06
CA GLY A 327 8.18 9.85 -15.37
C GLY A 327 9.21 10.58 -16.25
N GLU A 328 9.07 10.41 -17.54
CA GLU A 328 9.98 10.97 -18.57
C GLU A 328 9.65 12.42 -18.95
N GLY A 329 8.54 12.98 -18.46
CA GLY A 329 8.09 14.34 -18.78
C GLY A 329 7.27 14.41 -20.07
N ALA A 330 6.49 13.40 -20.35
CA ALA A 330 5.56 13.38 -21.48
C ALA A 330 4.54 14.52 -21.39
N ALA A 331 4.12 15.05 -22.53
CA ALA A 331 3.10 16.08 -22.59
C ALA A 331 1.76 15.52 -22.10
N LEU A 332 1.20 16.18 -21.08
CA LEU A 332 -0.10 15.78 -20.49
C LEU A 332 -1.24 16.41 -21.27
N MET A 333 -2.30 15.66 -21.43
CA MET A 333 -3.59 16.16 -21.93
C MET A 333 -4.40 16.73 -20.77
N GLU A 334 -5.08 17.85 -21.03
CA GLU A 334 -5.97 18.46 -20.03
C GLU A 334 -7.34 17.81 -20.00
N GLU A 335 -7.82 17.32 -21.13
CA GLU A 335 -9.12 16.66 -21.34
C GLU A 335 -9.10 15.85 -22.66
N GLY A 336 -10.17 15.12 -22.95
CA GLY A 336 -10.32 14.39 -24.21
C GLY A 336 -9.47 13.13 -24.31
N TRP A 337 -9.21 12.47 -23.18
CA TRP A 337 -8.48 11.19 -23.17
C TRP A 337 -9.29 10.09 -23.84
N GLU A 338 -8.64 9.39 -24.76
CA GLU A 338 -9.22 8.23 -25.42
C GLU A 338 -8.76 6.93 -24.74
N SER A 339 -9.67 5.95 -24.69
CA SER A 339 -9.33 4.60 -24.23
C SER A 339 -8.40 3.92 -25.23
N LEU A 340 -7.38 3.24 -24.72
CA LEU A 340 -6.56 2.35 -25.53
C LEU A 340 -7.34 1.07 -25.90
N GLU A 341 -7.03 0.50 -27.04
CA GLU A 341 -7.52 -0.83 -27.39
C GLU A 341 -6.87 -1.87 -26.49
N ILE A 342 -7.68 -2.58 -25.70
CA ILE A 342 -7.20 -3.57 -24.73
C ILE A 342 -6.51 -4.71 -25.46
N GLY A 343 -5.31 -5.08 -24.96
CA GLY A 343 -4.49 -6.14 -25.54
C GLY A 343 -3.73 -5.75 -26.79
N LYS A 344 -3.57 -4.43 -27.05
CA LYS A 344 -2.74 -3.95 -28.17
C LYS A 344 -1.46 -3.28 -27.71
N ALA A 345 -0.35 -3.84 -28.18
CA ALA A 345 0.99 -3.31 -27.99
C ALA A 345 1.29 -2.14 -28.94
N GLU A 346 2.40 -1.48 -28.71
CA GLU A 346 2.90 -0.40 -29.57
C GLU A 346 4.31 -0.72 -30.03
N THR A 347 4.53 -0.81 -31.35
CA THR A 347 5.88 -0.89 -31.91
C THR A 347 6.48 0.52 -31.94
N ILE A 348 7.58 0.69 -31.18
CA ILE A 348 8.27 2.00 -31.04
C ILE A 348 9.36 2.14 -32.09
N GLU A 349 10.16 1.10 -32.30
CA GLU A 349 11.25 1.05 -33.24
C GLU A 349 11.23 -0.26 -34.04
N GLU A 350 11.59 -0.19 -35.31
CA GLU A 350 11.72 -1.37 -36.19
C GLU A 350 13.18 -1.71 -36.44
N GLY A 351 13.52 -3.00 -36.35
CA GLY A 351 14.83 -3.56 -36.61
C GLY A 351 14.75 -5.06 -36.93
N GLU A 352 15.89 -5.67 -37.26
CA GLU A 352 15.90 -7.02 -37.79
C GLU A 352 16.72 -8.03 -36.95
N ASN A 353 17.55 -7.56 -36.01
CA ASN A 353 18.51 -8.41 -35.35
C ASN A 353 18.07 -8.93 -33.97
N LEU A 354 17.26 -8.20 -33.25
CA LEU A 354 16.82 -8.50 -31.90
C LEU A 354 15.43 -7.89 -31.66
N LEU A 355 14.53 -8.63 -31.05
CA LEU A 355 13.26 -8.13 -30.53
C LEU A 355 13.42 -7.83 -29.03
N ILE A 356 13.20 -6.56 -28.62
CA ILE A 356 13.17 -6.14 -27.23
C ILE A 356 11.73 -5.75 -26.89
N ILE A 357 11.16 -6.42 -25.89
CA ILE A 357 9.80 -6.14 -25.42
C ILE A 357 9.87 -5.56 -24.01
N GLY A 358 9.60 -4.26 -23.91
CA GLY A 358 9.55 -3.55 -22.63
C GLY A 358 8.14 -3.52 -22.05
N TYR A 359 8.02 -3.60 -20.71
CA TYR A 359 6.76 -3.49 -20.01
C TYR A 359 6.80 -2.38 -18.95
N GLY A 360 5.89 -1.41 -19.05
CA GLY A 360 5.76 -0.29 -18.14
C GLY A 360 7.05 0.55 -18.04
N SER A 361 7.55 0.75 -16.83
CA SER A 361 8.78 1.53 -16.55
C SER A 361 10.04 1.02 -17.26
N MET A 362 10.01 -0.18 -17.84
CA MET A 362 11.17 -0.74 -18.57
C MET A 362 11.16 -0.46 -20.08
N VAL A 363 10.15 0.27 -20.59
CA VAL A 363 10.09 0.62 -22.01
C VAL A 363 11.18 1.63 -22.40
N PHE A 364 11.37 2.71 -21.64
CA PHE A 364 12.45 3.67 -21.92
C PHE A 364 13.86 3.09 -21.70
N PRO A 365 14.12 2.28 -20.66
CA PRO A 365 15.33 1.48 -20.60
C PRO A 365 15.55 0.58 -21.82
N ALA A 366 14.49 -0.06 -22.34
CA ALA A 366 14.58 -0.88 -23.56
C ALA A 366 15.00 -0.06 -24.80
N ILE A 367 14.40 1.14 -24.98
CA ILE A 367 14.79 2.08 -26.06
C ILE A 367 16.27 2.47 -25.91
N LYS A 368 16.71 2.82 -24.70
CA LYS A 368 18.12 3.20 -24.46
C LYS A 368 19.08 2.01 -24.71
N THR A 369 18.70 0.80 -24.29
CA THR A 369 19.47 -0.42 -24.59
C THR A 369 19.56 -0.66 -26.09
N ALA A 370 18.47 -0.53 -26.84
CA ALA A 370 18.46 -0.66 -28.29
C ALA A 370 19.39 0.37 -28.96
N ALA A 371 19.41 1.60 -28.46
CA ALA A 371 20.32 2.65 -28.96
C ALA A 371 21.80 2.29 -28.72
N ILE A 372 22.16 1.76 -27.54
CA ILE A 372 23.52 1.27 -27.25
C ILE A 372 23.87 0.10 -28.19
N LEU A 373 23.02 -0.89 -28.33
CA LEU A 373 23.22 -2.05 -29.19
C LEU A 373 23.43 -1.66 -30.67
N LYS A 374 22.75 -0.60 -31.11
CA LYS A 374 22.91 -0.06 -32.46
C LYS A 374 24.33 0.43 -32.77
N GLU A 375 25.05 0.95 -31.76
CA GLU A 375 26.46 1.34 -31.91
C GLU A 375 27.36 0.14 -32.19
N PHE A 376 26.93 -1.06 -31.79
CA PHE A 376 27.58 -2.33 -32.08
C PHE A 376 27.02 -3.07 -33.32
N GLY A 377 26.19 -2.39 -34.11
CA GLY A 377 25.61 -2.92 -35.35
C GLY A 377 24.38 -3.81 -35.15
N VAL A 378 23.79 -3.86 -33.97
CA VAL A 378 22.56 -4.61 -33.68
C VAL A 378 21.36 -3.69 -33.77
N ASN A 379 20.57 -3.81 -34.84
CA ASN A 379 19.32 -3.06 -35.03
C ASN A 379 18.18 -3.83 -34.39
N SER A 380 17.59 -3.28 -33.34
CA SER A 380 16.52 -3.92 -32.55
C SER A 380 15.14 -3.40 -32.92
N THR A 381 14.16 -4.29 -32.98
CA THR A 381 12.75 -3.89 -32.86
C THR A 381 12.44 -3.70 -31.38
N VAL A 382 11.80 -2.57 -31.02
CA VAL A 382 11.37 -2.28 -29.65
C VAL A 382 9.85 -2.20 -29.59
N ILE A 383 9.26 -3.05 -28.73
CA ILE A 383 7.82 -3.08 -28.50
C ILE A 383 7.51 -2.66 -27.06
N ASN A 384 6.61 -1.70 -26.88
CA ASN A 384 5.93 -1.44 -25.63
C ASN A 384 4.73 -2.39 -25.50
N ALA A 385 4.81 -3.34 -24.60
CA ALA A 385 3.78 -4.36 -24.44
C ALA A 385 2.44 -3.80 -23.94
N ARG A 386 2.43 -2.66 -23.22
CA ARG A 386 1.26 -2.04 -22.58
C ARG A 386 0.48 -2.97 -21.64
N PHE A 387 0.09 -4.15 -22.15
CA PHE A 387 -0.73 -5.13 -21.45
C PHE A 387 0.05 -6.44 -21.25
N ILE A 388 -0.08 -7.01 -20.06
CA ILE A 388 0.38 -8.37 -19.82
C ILE A 388 -0.79 -9.36 -19.87
N ARG A 389 -2.01 -8.87 -19.66
CA ARG A 389 -3.24 -9.62 -19.78
C ARG A 389 -4.38 -8.70 -20.25
N PRO A 390 -4.98 -8.97 -21.43
CA PRO A 390 -4.47 -9.89 -22.43
C PRO A 390 -3.15 -9.40 -23.06
N LEU A 391 -2.29 -10.32 -23.46
CA LEU A 391 -1.09 -10.02 -24.22
C LEU A 391 -1.45 -9.80 -25.69
N ASP A 392 -0.77 -8.88 -26.39
CA ASP A 392 -0.89 -8.74 -27.86
C ASP A 392 -0.08 -9.85 -28.53
N GLU A 393 -0.67 -11.04 -28.60
CA GLU A 393 -0.01 -12.21 -29.17
C GLU A 393 0.29 -12.01 -30.67
N ASP A 394 -0.61 -11.39 -31.43
CA ASP A 394 -0.42 -11.18 -32.87
C ASP A 394 0.86 -10.38 -33.14
N THR A 395 0.98 -9.20 -32.55
CA THR A 395 2.14 -8.30 -32.75
C THR A 395 3.43 -8.95 -32.25
N ILE A 396 3.39 -9.54 -31.07
CA ILE A 396 4.58 -10.14 -30.43
C ILE A 396 5.02 -11.41 -31.17
N HIS A 397 4.09 -12.28 -31.56
CA HIS A 397 4.39 -13.52 -32.26
C HIS A 397 4.93 -13.26 -33.67
N GLU A 398 4.34 -12.31 -34.42
CA GLU A 398 4.85 -11.95 -35.74
C GLU A 398 6.29 -11.43 -35.67
N ALA A 399 6.56 -10.50 -34.75
CA ALA A 399 7.90 -9.97 -34.56
C ALA A 399 8.90 -11.04 -34.10
N ALA A 400 8.51 -11.93 -33.18
CA ALA A 400 9.36 -13.01 -32.70
C ALA A 400 9.71 -14.02 -33.80
N LYS A 401 8.74 -14.42 -34.63
CA LYS A 401 8.97 -15.31 -35.75
C LYS A 401 9.88 -14.68 -36.82
N ARG A 402 9.70 -13.42 -37.10
CA ARG A 402 10.50 -12.66 -38.08
C ARG A 402 11.94 -12.49 -37.65
N ILE A 403 12.18 -12.19 -36.36
CA ILE A 403 13.50 -11.82 -35.85
C ILE A 403 14.26 -13.01 -35.28
N GLY A 404 13.57 -13.93 -34.61
CA GLY A 404 14.16 -15.18 -34.11
C GLY A 404 14.99 -15.08 -32.84
N LYS A 405 15.06 -13.91 -32.18
CA LYS A 405 15.73 -13.66 -30.87
C LYS A 405 14.94 -12.64 -30.10
N VAL A 406 14.66 -12.92 -28.83
CA VAL A 406 13.77 -12.09 -28.00
C VAL A 406 14.42 -11.75 -26.65
N VAL A 407 14.26 -10.52 -26.22
CA VAL A 407 14.54 -10.07 -24.85
C VAL A 407 13.26 -9.45 -24.29
N THR A 408 12.85 -9.88 -23.10
CA THR A 408 11.76 -9.24 -22.34
C THR A 408 12.32 -8.45 -21.17
N MET A 409 11.81 -7.26 -20.92
CA MET A 409 12.25 -6.37 -19.84
C MET A 409 11.09 -5.96 -18.95
N GLU A 410 11.19 -6.27 -17.66
CA GLU A 410 10.18 -5.97 -16.65
C GLU A 410 10.78 -5.51 -15.32
N GLU A 411 10.07 -4.65 -14.60
CA GLU A 411 10.36 -4.29 -13.21
C GLU A 411 9.42 -5.09 -12.29
N GLY A 412 9.55 -6.40 -12.37
CA GLY A 412 8.80 -7.42 -11.64
C GLY A 412 9.66 -8.65 -11.41
N THR A 413 9.22 -9.59 -10.57
CA THR A 413 9.91 -10.85 -10.38
C THR A 413 9.86 -11.70 -11.66
N LEU A 414 10.99 -12.32 -12.02
CA LEU A 414 11.05 -13.22 -13.17
C LEU A 414 10.15 -14.46 -13.04
N LEU A 415 9.84 -14.85 -11.78
CA LEU A 415 8.99 -16.01 -11.52
C LEU A 415 7.51 -15.63 -11.72
N GLY A 416 6.91 -16.11 -12.80
CA GLY A 416 5.53 -15.82 -13.16
C GLY A 416 5.28 -14.37 -13.61
N GLY A 417 6.33 -13.58 -13.90
CA GLY A 417 6.25 -12.21 -14.36
C GLY A 417 5.89 -12.06 -15.83
N PHE A 418 6.17 -10.88 -16.41
CA PHE A 418 5.87 -10.54 -17.81
C PHE A 418 6.64 -11.45 -18.78
N GLY A 419 7.95 -11.61 -18.57
CA GLY A 419 8.75 -12.50 -19.43
C GLY A 419 8.28 -13.95 -19.38
N SER A 420 7.72 -14.42 -18.25
CA SER A 420 7.09 -15.74 -18.18
C SER A 420 5.83 -15.81 -19.03
N ALA A 421 4.98 -14.76 -19.03
CA ALA A 421 3.78 -14.70 -19.86
C ALA A 421 4.12 -14.80 -21.37
N VAL A 422 5.15 -14.09 -21.80
CA VAL A 422 5.60 -14.12 -23.21
C VAL A 422 6.11 -15.52 -23.58
N VAL A 423 6.93 -16.16 -22.72
CA VAL A 423 7.44 -17.52 -23.00
C VAL A 423 6.34 -18.57 -22.98
N GLU A 424 5.38 -18.48 -22.06
CA GLU A 424 4.19 -19.34 -22.03
C GLU A 424 3.38 -19.19 -23.33
N SER A 425 3.08 -17.95 -23.76
CA SER A 425 2.38 -17.68 -25.01
C SER A 425 3.14 -18.22 -26.23
N PHE A 426 4.46 -18.11 -26.28
CA PHE A 426 5.26 -18.69 -27.33
C PHE A 426 5.14 -20.22 -27.37
N ASN A 427 5.25 -20.87 -26.21
CA ASN A 427 5.15 -22.32 -26.12
C ASN A 427 3.77 -22.84 -26.53
N ASP A 428 2.71 -22.14 -26.11
CA ASP A 428 1.33 -22.52 -26.41
C ASP A 428 0.97 -22.35 -27.91
N ASN A 429 1.79 -21.56 -28.65
CA ASN A 429 1.63 -21.30 -30.08
C ASN A 429 2.77 -21.86 -30.96
N ASP A 430 3.51 -22.85 -30.47
CA ASP A 430 4.60 -23.54 -31.18
C ASP A 430 5.69 -22.58 -31.71
N ILE A 431 6.01 -21.52 -30.98
CA ILE A 431 7.05 -20.55 -31.32
C ILE A 431 8.29 -20.84 -30.48
N PHE A 432 9.31 -21.39 -31.13
CA PHE A 432 10.57 -21.82 -30.48
C PHE A 432 11.70 -20.84 -30.81
N VAL A 433 11.78 -19.74 -30.09
CA VAL A 433 12.82 -18.72 -30.26
C VAL A 433 13.60 -18.53 -28.95
N PRO A 434 14.94 -18.38 -29.01
CA PRO A 434 15.72 -18.00 -27.84
C PRO A 434 15.18 -16.74 -27.20
N THR A 435 14.80 -16.83 -25.92
CA THR A 435 14.20 -15.71 -25.16
C THR A 435 14.97 -15.47 -23.88
N LEU A 436 15.60 -14.30 -23.76
CA LEU A 436 16.22 -13.82 -22.53
C LEU A 436 15.19 -12.99 -21.75
N ARG A 437 15.00 -13.30 -20.46
CA ARG A 437 14.13 -12.53 -19.58
C ARG A 437 14.97 -11.69 -18.65
N ILE A 438 14.77 -10.37 -18.68
CA ILE A 438 15.40 -9.39 -17.79
C ILE A 438 14.35 -8.87 -16.80
N GLY A 439 14.62 -9.00 -15.51
CA GLY A 439 13.72 -8.60 -14.44
C GLY A 439 14.35 -8.89 -13.08
N ILE A 440 13.57 -8.77 -12.00
CA ILE A 440 14.05 -9.02 -10.64
C ILE A 440 14.22 -10.52 -10.43
N PRO A 441 15.44 -11.00 -10.15
CA PRO A 441 15.69 -12.43 -9.89
C PRO A 441 15.02 -12.88 -8.58
N ASP A 442 15.06 -14.20 -8.31
CA ASP A 442 14.51 -14.77 -7.06
C ASP A 442 15.34 -14.36 -5.84
N LYS A 443 15.16 -13.08 -5.46
CA LYS A 443 15.77 -12.50 -4.25
C LYS A 443 14.94 -11.34 -3.71
N LEU A 444 15.08 -11.06 -2.42
CA LEU A 444 14.57 -9.84 -1.82
C LEU A 444 15.45 -8.65 -2.23
N VAL A 445 14.82 -7.51 -2.53
CA VAL A 445 15.51 -6.27 -2.87
C VAL A 445 15.69 -5.43 -1.62
N ASP A 446 16.95 -5.16 -1.27
CA ASP A 446 17.31 -4.42 -0.07
C ASP A 446 16.99 -2.93 -0.18
N HIS A 447 17.08 -2.24 0.96
CA HIS A 447 16.95 -0.78 1.06
C HIS A 447 18.13 -0.09 0.34
N ALA A 448 17.81 0.75 -0.65
CA ALA A 448 18.78 1.55 -1.40
C ALA A 448 18.06 2.71 -2.10
N THR A 449 18.76 3.53 -2.88
CA THR A 449 18.08 4.39 -3.86
C THR A 449 17.55 3.54 -5.03
N PRO A 450 16.47 3.96 -5.75
CA PRO A 450 15.99 3.22 -6.92
C PRO A 450 17.09 2.94 -7.95
N GLN A 451 17.99 3.90 -8.18
CA GLN A 451 19.11 3.74 -9.10
C GLN A 451 20.10 2.66 -8.64
N GLN A 452 20.51 2.68 -7.36
CA GLN A 452 21.40 1.66 -6.80
C GLN A 452 20.75 0.26 -6.81
N SER A 453 19.44 0.18 -6.55
CA SER A 453 18.71 -1.08 -6.66
C SER A 453 18.73 -1.62 -8.10
N LYS A 454 18.46 -0.76 -9.09
CA LYS A 454 18.54 -1.16 -10.51
C LYS A 454 19.96 -1.60 -10.93
N GLU A 455 20.98 -0.88 -10.52
CA GLU A 455 22.39 -1.27 -10.75
C GLU A 455 22.71 -2.65 -10.12
N SER A 456 22.31 -2.86 -8.86
CA SER A 456 22.56 -4.12 -8.16
C SER A 456 21.83 -5.33 -8.76
N LEU A 457 20.79 -5.07 -9.56
CA LEU A 457 19.95 -6.07 -10.22
C LEU A 457 20.30 -6.25 -11.70
N GLY A 458 21.21 -5.44 -12.25
CA GLY A 458 21.52 -5.47 -13.68
C GLY A 458 20.43 -4.87 -14.58
N LEU A 459 19.63 -3.94 -14.04
CA LEU A 459 18.47 -3.35 -14.73
C LEU A 459 18.74 -1.93 -15.24
N THR A 460 20.00 -1.60 -15.54
CA THR A 460 20.34 -0.35 -16.23
C THR A 460 20.60 -0.62 -17.73
N PRO A 461 20.35 0.36 -18.62
CA PRO A 461 20.54 0.15 -20.06
C PRO A 461 21.94 -0.37 -20.43
N GLU A 462 22.98 0.13 -19.78
CA GLU A 462 24.37 -0.27 -20.01
C GLU A 462 24.60 -1.76 -19.66
N MET A 463 24.06 -2.22 -18.52
CA MET A 463 24.20 -3.60 -18.06
C MET A 463 23.30 -4.59 -18.83
N MET A 464 22.20 -4.10 -19.41
CA MET A 464 21.30 -4.91 -20.21
C MET A 464 21.77 -5.04 -21.67
N SER A 465 22.72 -4.21 -22.10
CA SER A 465 23.33 -4.28 -23.45
C SER A 465 24.51 -5.24 -23.53
N ASP A 466 25.10 -5.64 -22.40
CA ASP A 466 26.16 -6.65 -22.29
C ASP A 466 25.62 -8.08 -22.43
#